data_f9de0b00c6c91d450c8f64ed87bbac59
#
_entry.id   f9de0b00c6c91d450c8f64ed87bbac59
#
_cell.length_a   1.000
_cell.length_b   1.000
_cell.length_c   1.000
_cell.angle_alpha   90.00
_cell.angle_beta   90.00
_cell.angle_gamma   90.00
#
_symmetry.space_group_name_H-M   'P 1'
#
loop_
_entity.id
_entity.type
_entity.pdbx_description
1 polymer ?
#
loop_
_entity_poly.entity_id
_entity_poly.type
_entity_poly.pdbx_seq_one_letter_code
_entity_poly.pdbx_strand_id
1 'polypeptide(L)'
;MGFLTLVPRIIRTISFVGLFISYFSKLFILIPTIILLCIRIFQIRVDSQSEESHYVDSTESVAQDSAFIDPKQKSKQIISRSVFIARSGLLLGSLPLIALNAGMISGVYDYRVRHITLLLPNLPRSFEGLTIAQISDIHSGSFYDKRAVTKGIELLLSLKADIIFFTGDLVNDRIDEMKDYQDLFSKVRAPYGVFSILGNHDYGDYINWPSAKAKLRNLETLKKVHKIMGYDLLLNEHRKIKIGNDEIGILGTENWGALSHFPKYGRVDLALKGTEELPVKLLLSHDPSHWQAQIIPRYREIDMMFSGHTH
;
A
#
# COMPACT_ATOMS: atom_id res chain seq x y z
N MET A 1 -16.54 19.57 14.42
CA MET A 1 -15.53 18.99 13.52
C MET A 1 -14.15 18.72 14.16
N GLY A 2 -13.93 19.04 15.45
CA GLY A 2 -12.65 18.90 16.13
C GLY A 2 -12.32 17.53 16.76
N PHE A 3 -13.26 16.60 16.84
CA PHE A 3 -13.02 15.31 17.52
C PHE A 3 -12.32 14.27 16.64
N LEU A 4 -12.44 14.39 15.32
CA LEU A 4 -11.83 13.45 14.36
C LEU A 4 -10.33 13.70 14.08
N THR A 5 -9.80 14.83 14.48
CA THR A 5 -8.39 15.20 14.26
C THR A 5 -7.43 14.62 15.29
N LEU A 6 -7.94 14.19 16.44
CA LEU A 6 -7.15 13.63 17.56
C LEU A 6 -6.98 12.11 17.51
N VAL A 7 -7.70 11.44 16.62
CA VAL A 7 -7.65 9.97 16.52
C VAL A 7 -6.50 9.57 15.60
N PRO A 8 -5.54 8.75 16.05
CA PRO A 8 -4.45 8.27 15.19
C PRO A 8 -4.98 7.67 13.88
N ARG A 9 -4.27 7.86 12.78
CA ARG A 9 -4.67 7.35 11.44
C ARG A 9 -5.07 5.88 11.46
N ILE A 10 -4.31 5.05 12.18
CA ILE A 10 -4.60 3.61 12.37
C ILE A 10 -6.00 3.39 12.95
N ILE A 11 -6.38 4.14 14.00
CA ILE A 11 -7.70 3.97 14.63
C ILE A 11 -8.81 4.42 13.68
N ARG A 12 -8.59 5.48 12.89
CA ARG A 12 -9.55 5.90 11.85
C ARG A 12 -9.72 4.84 10.76
N THR A 13 -8.62 4.26 10.29
CA THR A 13 -8.66 3.20 9.28
C THR A 13 -9.34 1.95 9.83
N ILE A 14 -8.99 1.51 11.03
CA ILE A 14 -9.66 0.37 11.69
C ILE A 14 -11.13 0.66 11.92
N SER A 15 -11.49 1.86 12.36
CA SER A 15 -12.88 2.26 12.57
C SER A 15 -13.67 2.32 11.26
N PHE A 16 -13.07 2.86 10.18
CA PHE A 16 -13.69 2.91 8.86
C PHE A 16 -13.88 1.49 8.28
N VAL A 17 -12.84 0.66 8.35
CA VAL A 17 -12.91 -0.75 7.94
C VAL A 17 -13.92 -1.51 8.80
N GLY A 18 -13.92 -1.30 10.11
CA GLY A 18 -14.91 -1.91 11.03
C GLY A 18 -16.35 -1.48 10.75
N LEU A 19 -16.59 -0.21 10.45
CA LEU A 19 -17.90 0.31 10.02
C LEU A 19 -18.30 -0.28 8.67
N PHE A 20 -17.42 -0.26 7.69
CA PHE A 20 -17.67 -0.84 6.37
C PHE A 20 -18.03 -2.33 6.46
N ILE A 21 -17.25 -3.10 7.24
CA ILE A 21 -17.52 -4.50 7.54
C ILE A 21 -18.86 -4.68 8.21
N SER A 22 -19.19 -3.86 9.21
CA SER A 22 -20.47 -3.91 9.94
C SER A 22 -21.65 -3.62 9.01
N TYR A 23 -21.56 -2.65 8.12
CA TYR A 23 -22.61 -2.36 7.14
C TYR A 23 -22.73 -3.43 6.07
N PHE A 24 -21.60 -3.92 5.57
CA PHE A 24 -21.57 -4.94 4.52
C PHE A 24 -22.11 -6.28 5.04
N SER A 25 -21.73 -6.69 6.27
CA SER A 25 -22.28 -7.90 6.89
C SER A 25 -23.79 -7.80 7.16
N LYS A 26 -24.31 -6.62 7.48
CA LYS A 26 -25.77 -6.41 7.61
C LYS A 26 -26.50 -6.65 6.29
N LEU A 27 -25.91 -6.29 5.16
CA LEU A 27 -26.49 -6.56 3.83
C LEU A 27 -26.65 -8.07 3.57
N PHE A 28 -25.63 -8.86 3.95
CA PHE A 28 -25.66 -10.33 3.81
C PHE A 28 -26.61 -11.03 4.80
N ILE A 29 -26.94 -10.40 5.90
CA ILE A 29 -27.97 -10.90 6.82
C ILE A 29 -29.38 -10.46 6.37
N LEU A 30 -29.50 -9.23 5.87
CA LEU A 30 -30.77 -8.64 5.46
C LEU A 30 -31.37 -9.35 4.23
N ILE A 31 -30.56 -9.64 3.22
CA ILE A 31 -31.02 -10.29 1.98
C ILE A 31 -31.60 -11.69 2.24
N PRO A 32 -30.91 -12.62 2.93
CA PRO A 32 -31.49 -13.92 3.28
C PRO A 32 -32.73 -13.81 4.18
N THR A 33 -32.73 -12.84 5.09
CA THR A 33 -33.90 -12.61 5.98
C THR A 33 -35.13 -12.17 5.18
N ILE A 34 -34.95 -11.25 4.21
CA ILE A 34 -36.06 -10.82 3.32
C ILE A 34 -36.52 -11.99 2.46
N ILE A 35 -35.60 -12.79 1.89
CA ILE A 35 -35.96 -13.96 1.09
C ILE A 35 -36.74 -14.96 1.92
N LEU A 36 -36.31 -15.26 3.15
CA LEU A 36 -37.02 -16.15 4.07
C LEU A 36 -38.40 -15.61 4.45
N LEU A 37 -38.52 -14.30 4.66
CA LEU A 37 -39.80 -13.64 4.93
C LEU A 37 -40.74 -13.76 3.74
N CYS A 38 -40.25 -13.54 2.52
CA CYS A 38 -41.03 -13.71 1.28
C CYS A 38 -41.52 -15.16 1.10
N ILE A 39 -40.60 -16.14 1.33
CA ILE A 39 -40.96 -17.57 1.27
C ILE A 39 -42.02 -17.91 2.32
N ARG A 40 -41.90 -17.39 3.53
CA ARG A 40 -42.85 -17.62 4.61
C ARG A 40 -44.23 -17.02 4.31
N ILE A 41 -44.27 -15.80 3.77
CA ILE A 41 -45.49 -15.15 3.30
C ILE A 41 -46.15 -15.95 2.18
N PHE A 42 -45.35 -16.47 1.24
CA PHE A 42 -45.86 -17.30 0.13
C PHE A 42 -46.43 -18.63 0.66
N GLN A 43 -45.76 -19.29 1.61
CA GLN A 43 -46.27 -20.53 2.24
C GLN A 43 -47.58 -20.32 3.00
N ILE A 44 -47.69 -19.23 3.77
CA ILE A 44 -48.93 -18.88 4.46
C ILE A 44 -50.10 -18.68 3.44
N ARG A 45 -49.81 -18.06 2.29
CA ARG A 45 -50.84 -17.90 1.24
C ARG A 45 -51.24 -19.22 0.56
N VAL A 46 -50.31 -20.14 0.40
CA VAL A 46 -50.59 -21.48 -0.18
C VAL A 46 -51.40 -22.32 0.81
N ASP A 47 -51.06 -22.29 2.11
CA ASP A 47 -51.74 -23.02 3.16
C ASP A 47 -53.18 -22.49 3.36
N SER A 48 -53.40 -21.16 3.26
CA SER A 48 -54.76 -20.57 3.35
C SER A 48 -55.66 -20.91 2.15
N GLN A 49 -55.10 -21.22 0.99
CA GLN A 49 -55.89 -21.69 -0.16
C GLN A 49 -56.18 -23.19 -0.11
N SER A 50 -55.37 -23.97 0.64
CA SER A 50 -55.63 -25.41 0.84
C SER A 50 -56.67 -25.70 1.94
N GLU A 51 -56.83 -24.82 2.91
CA GLU A 51 -57.88 -24.97 3.95
C GLU A 51 -59.30 -24.67 3.47
N GLU A 52 -59.50 -23.87 2.41
CA GLU A 52 -60.83 -23.63 1.81
C GLU A 52 -61.36 -24.81 0.96
N SER A 53 -60.54 -25.84 0.72
CA SER A 53 -60.88 -26.97 -0.17
C SER A 53 -61.25 -28.27 0.54
N HIS A 54 -61.09 -28.37 1.86
CA HIS A 54 -61.36 -29.59 2.63
C HIS A 54 -62.27 -29.40 3.85
N TYR A 55 -63.47 -28.86 3.61
CA TYR A 55 -64.56 -29.00 4.57
C TYR A 55 -65.66 -29.87 3.95
N VAL A 56 -65.40 -31.15 3.80
CA VAL A 56 -66.41 -32.19 3.67
C VAL A 56 -65.89 -33.51 4.20
N ASP A 57 -66.54 -33.94 5.28
CA ASP A 57 -66.81 -35.31 5.67
C ASP A 57 -65.68 -36.25 6.13
N SER A 58 -65.77 -36.65 7.37
CA SER A 58 -66.10 -38.01 7.85
C SER A 58 -65.53 -38.26 9.24
N THR A 59 -66.42 -38.65 10.07
CA THR A 59 -66.28 -39.29 11.38
C THR A 59 -65.67 -40.69 11.29
N GLU A 60 -65.07 -41.14 12.43
CA GLU A 60 -64.64 -42.50 12.82
C GLU A 60 -63.16 -42.82 12.50
N SER A 61 -62.34 -43.23 13.45
CA SER A 61 -62.41 -44.22 14.50
C SER A 61 -61.11 -44.22 15.35
N VAL A 62 -61.26 -44.49 16.61
CA VAL A 62 -60.17 -44.72 17.62
C VAL A 62 -59.51 -46.08 17.38
N ALA A 63 -58.18 -46.12 17.37
CA ALA A 63 -57.41 -47.29 17.76
C ALA A 63 -56.03 -46.91 18.32
N GLN A 64 -55.86 -47.34 19.58
CA GLN A 64 -54.59 -47.34 20.29
C GLN A 64 -53.59 -48.23 19.59
N ASP A 65 -52.34 -47.75 19.42
CA ASP A 65 -51.20 -48.65 19.40
C ASP A 65 -49.99 -48.01 20.08
N SER A 66 -49.62 -48.61 21.22
CA SER A 66 -48.44 -48.33 22.00
C SER A 66 -47.25 -48.95 21.31
N ALA A 67 -46.41 -48.16 20.62
CA ALA A 67 -45.18 -48.61 20.03
C ALA A 67 -44.00 -48.27 20.95
N PHE A 68 -43.29 -49.32 21.33
CA PHE A 68 -42.01 -49.35 22.04
C PHE A 68 -40.99 -48.41 21.42
N ILE A 69 -40.45 -47.47 22.20
CA ILE A 69 -39.35 -46.61 21.77
C ILE A 69 -38.02 -47.33 22.02
N ASP A 70 -37.33 -47.69 20.98
CA ASP A 70 -35.95 -48.20 21.00
C ASP A 70 -34.98 -47.06 21.35
N PRO A 71 -34.20 -47.11 22.46
CA PRO A 71 -33.34 -46.01 22.91
C PRO A 71 -32.02 -45.84 22.08
N LYS A 72 -31.83 -46.54 20.98
CA LYS A 72 -30.58 -46.47 20.20
C LYS A 72 -30.68 -45.79 18.86
N GLN A 73 -31.76 -45.12 18.53
CA GLN A 73 -31.79 -44.36 17.30
C GLN A 73 -31.07 -42.99 17.52
N LYS A 74 -29.78 -42.95 17.18
CA LYS A 74 -29.02 -41.71 17.01
C LYS A 74 -29.84 -40.82 16.06
N SER A 75 -30.55 -39.82 16.60
CA SER A 75 -31.26 -38.85 15.79
C SER A 75 -30.26 -38.19 14.88
N LYS A 76 -30.37 -38.44 13.58
CA LYS A 76 -29.71 -37.59 12.58
C LYS A 76 -30.22 -36.17 12.86
N GLN A 77 -29.31 -35.34 13.38
CA GLN A 77 -29.64 -33.92 13.56
C GLN A 77 -29.88 -33.32 12.17
N ILE A 78 -31.14 -33.29 11.77
CA ILE A 78 -31.56 -32.66 10.53
C ILE A 78 -31.45 -31.14 10.78
N ILE A 79 -30.47 -30.54 10.18
CA ILE A 79 -30.29 -29.09 10.24
C ILE A 79 -31.47 -28.45 9.52
N SER A 80 -32.19 -27.57 10.20
CA SER A 80 -33.35 -26.89 9.58
C SER A 80 -32.85 -26.04 8.40
N ARG A 81 -33.69 -25.88 7.37
CA ARG A 81 -33.38 -25.08 6.17
C ARG A 81 -32.96 -23.66 6.54
N SER A 82 -33.55 -23.05 7.54
CA SER A 82 -33.22 -21.70 8.03
C SER A 82 -31.80 -21.66 8.63
N VAL A 83 -31.43 -22.65 9.44
CA VAL A 83 -30.07 -22.77 10.02
C VAL A 83 -29.03 -23.04 8.95
N PHE A 84 -29.36 -23.87 7.96
CA PHE A 84 -28.46 -24.10 6.81
C PHE A 84 -28.22 -22.83 6.01
N ILE A 85 -29.27 -22.08 5.65
CA ILE A 85 -29.16 -20.82 4.90
C ILE A 85 -28.39 -19.77 5.71
N ALA A 86 -28.68 -19.62 7.01
CA ALA A 86 -27.96 -18.69 7.88
C ALA A 86 -26.47 -19.00 8.01
N ARG A 87 -26.11 -20.28 8.20
CA ARG A 87 -24.71 -20.71 8.27
C ARG A 87 -23.98 -20.56 6.94
N SER A 88 -24.63 -20.93 5.83
CA SER A 88 -24.07 -20.75 4.49
C SER A 88 -23.88 -19.27 4.15
N GLY A 89 -24.84 -18.42 4.47
CA GLY A 89 -24.76 -16.97 4.30
C GLY A 89 -23.64 -16.35 5.13
N LEU A 90 -23.45 -16.79 6.38
CA LEU A 90 -22.35 -16.34 7.23
C LEU A 90 -20.98 -16.76 6.65
N LEU A 91 -20.88 -18.00 6.18
CA LEU A 91 -19.65 -18.55 5.63
C LEU A 91 -19.27 -17.86 4.33
N LEU A 92 -20.19 -17.68 3.40
CA LEU A 92 -19.99 -16.95 2.16
C LEU A 92 -19.71 -15.45 2.39
N GLY A 93 -20.39 -14.83 3.35
CA GLY A 93 -20.17 -13.44 3.72
C GLY A 93 -18.84 -13.17 4.42
N SER A 94 -18.23 -14.18 5.07
CA SER A 94 -16.92 -14.05 5.70
C SER A 94 -15.75 -14.17 4.73
N LEU A 95 -15.92 -14.80 3.56
CA LEU A 95 -14.85 -15.01 2.56
C LEU A 95 -14.22 -13.70 2.07
N PRO A 96 -14.96 -12.66 1.66
CA PRO A 96 -14.37 -11.39 1.25
C PRO A 96 -13.59 -10.74 2.38
N LEU A 97 -14.06 -10.88 3.61
CA LEU A 97 -13.41 -10.34 4.80
C LEU A 97 -12.07 -11.00 5.06
N ILE A 98 -12.04 -12.34 4.99
CA ILE A 98 -10.81 -13.13 5.15
C ILE A 98 -9.83 -12.79 4.03
N ALA A 99 -10.30 -12.71 2.78
CA ALA A 99 -9.46 -12.37 1.63
C ALA A 99 -8.86 -10.96 1.74
N LEU A 100 -9.65 -9.96 2.15
CA LEU A 100 -9.16 -8.60 2.37
C LEU A 100 -8.12 -8.54 3.48
N ASN A 101 -8.38 -9.18 4.63
CA ASN A 101 -7.41 -9.22 5.73
C ASN A 101 -6.14 -9.98 5.34
N ALA A 102 -6.25 -11.12 4.66
CA ALA A 102 -5.10 -11.85 4.16
C ALA A 102 -4.30 -11.01 3.15
N GLY A 103 -4.96 -10.32 2.24
CA GLY A 103 -4.32 -9.40 1.29
C GLY A 103 -3.61 -8.23 1.98
N MET A 104 -4.24 -7.61 2.98
CA MET A 104 -3.63 -6.52 3.75
C MET A 104 -2.40 -6.98 4.56
N ILE A 105 -2.43 -8.19 5.12
CA ILE A 105 -1.33 -8.72 5.94
C ILE A 105 -0.17 -9.21 5.07
N SER A 106 -0.44 -9.90 3.98
CA SER A 106 0.58 -10.52 3.14
C SER A 106 1.07 -9.63 2.01
N GLY A 107 0.20 -8.76 1.45
CA GLY A 107 0.51 -7.97 0.27
C GLY A 107 1.53 -6.86 0.51
N VAL A 108 1.53 -6.24 1.69
CA VAL A 108 2.44 -5.13 2.04
C VAL A 108 3.92 -5.54 2.01
N TYR A 109 4.22 -6.82 2.27
CA TYR A 109 5.58 -7.34 2.34
C TYR A 109 5.91 -8.33 1.20
N ASP A 110 5.09 -8.38 0.15
CA ASP A 110 5.36 -9.19 -1.05
C ASP A 110 6.32 -8.43 -1.98
N TYR A 111 7.58 -8.34 -1.57
CA TYR A 111 8.61 -7.67 -2.35
C TYR A 111 8.92 -8.42 -3.63
N ARG A 112 8.87 -7.72 -4.76
CA ARG A 112 9.12 -8.28 -6.08
C ARG A 112 10.18 -7.48 -6.81
N VAL A 113 11.16 -8.19 -7.38
CA VAL A 113 12.17 -7.57 -8.24
C VAL A 113 11.64 -7.54 -9.67
N ARG A 114 11.71 -6.35 -10.28
CA ARG A 114 11.43 -6.17 -11.71
C ARG A 114 12.73 -5.78 -12.40
N HIS A 115 13.09 -6.53 -13.44
CA HIS A 115 14.25 -6.22 -14.26
C HIS A 115 13.82 -5.51 -15.53
N ILE A 116 14.45 -4.36 -15.79
CA ILE A 116 14.20 -3.55 -16.98
C ILE A 116 15.55 -3.21 -17.59
N THR A 117 15.71 -3.49 -18.88
CA THR A 117 16.91 -3.07 -19.63
C THR A 117 16.65 -1.70 -20.24
N LEU A 118 17.56 -0.77 -19.97
CA LEU A 118 17.49 0.59 -20.48
C LEU A 118 18.56 0.76 -21.57
N LEU A 119 18.17 1.34 -22.69
CA LEU A 119 19.06 1.67 -23.80
C LEU A 119 19.20 3.19 -23.88
N LEU A 120 20.39 3.69 -23.57
CA LEU A 120 20.72 5.12 -23.64
C LEU A 120 21.70 5.32 -24.80
N PRO A 121 21.31 6.03 -25.88
CA PRO A 121 22.15 6.16 -27.07
C PRO A 121 23.52 6.78 -26.83
N ASN A 122 23.61 7.69 -25.85
CA ASN A 122 24.85 8.41 -25.52
C ASN A 122 25.62 7.79 -24.34
N LEU A 123 25.25 6.57 -23.92
CA LEU A 123 25.93 5.93 -22.79
C LEU A 123 27.35 5.58 -23.15
N PRO A 124 28.36 6.05 -22.39
CA PRO A 124 29.75 5.66 -22.61
C PRO A 124 29.93 4.15 -22.39
N ARG A 125 30.80 3.53 -23.18
CA ARG A 125 31.06 2.08 -23.13
C ARG A 125 31.46 1.57 -21.76
N SER A 126 32.19 2.38 -20.99
CA SER A 126 32.56 2.02 -19.60
C SER A 126 31.39 1.80 -18.67
N PHE A 127 30.20 2.30 -19.03
CA PHE A 127 28.94 2.14 -18.28
C PHE A 127 28.03 1.04 -18.83
N GLU A 128 28.42 0.34 -19.91
CA GLU A 128 27.63 -0.77 -20.43
C GLU A 128 27.53 -1.89 -19.39
N GLY A 129 26.31 -2.36 -19.15
CA GLY A 129 26.03 -3.38 -18.15
C GLY A 129 25.96 -2.87 -16.71
N LEU A 130 26.11 -1.56 -16.47
CA LEU A 130 25.90 -0.98 -15.13
C LEU A 130 24.49 -1.29 -14.63
N THR A 131 24.40 -1.74 -13.38
CA THR A 131 23.13 -2.10 -12.75
C THR A 131 22.71 -1.06 -11.73
N ILE A 132 21.45 -0.61 -11.84
CA ILE A 132 20.85 0.34 -10.91
C ILE A 132 19.68 -0.34 -10.21
N ALA A 133 19.67 -0.36 -8.88
CA ALA A 133 18.49 -0.74 -8.12
C ALA A 133 17.77 0.53 -7.65
N GLN A 134 16.45 0.54 -7.73
CA GLN A 134 15.63 1.62 -7.22
C GLN A 134 14.73 1.13 -6.10
N ILE A 135 14.68 1.87 -5.01
CA ILE A 135 13.68 1.77 -3.94
C ILE A 135 13.03 3.13 -3.74
N SER A 136 11.79 3.15 -3.32
CA SER A 136 11.02 4.38 -3.11
C SER A 136 9.91 4.17 -2.10
N ASP A 137 9.34 5.26 -1.59
CA ASP A 137 8.08 5.26 -0.85
C ASP A 137 8.09 4.26 0.33
N ILE A 138 9.14 4.33 1.13
CA ILE A 138 9.36 3.42 2.26
C ILE A 138 8.28 3.60 3.32
N HIS A 139 7.87 4.85 3.58
CA HIS A 139 6.82 5.14 4.55
C HIS A 139 6.98 4.37 5.87
N SER A 140 8.14 4.51 6.50
CA SER A 140 8.58 3.71 7.64
C SER A 140 7.58 3.66 8.81
N GLY A 141 6.76 4.69 8.97
CA GLY A 141 5.67 4.71 9.94
C GLY A 141 4.51 3.75 9.66
N SER A 142 4.49 3.13 8.48
CA SER A 142 3.52 2.11 8.10
C SER A 142 3.99 0.68 8.36
N PHE A 143 5.25 0.49 8.73
CA PHE A 143 5.81 -0.82 9.01
C PHE A 143 5.37 -1.34 10.38
N TYR A 144 5.00 -2.61 10.44
CA TYR A 144 4.66 -3.32 11.69
C TYR A 144 5.43 -4.64 11.85
N ASP A 145 6.10 -5.15 10.82
CA ASP A 145 6.93 -6.35 10.86
C ASP A 145 8.38 -6.06 10.42
N LYS A 146 9.25 -5.85 11.40
CA LYS A 146 10.68 -5.60 11.17
C LYS A 146 11.38 -6.75 10.45
N ARG A 147 10.93 -8.01 10.66
CA ARG A 147 11.53 -9.19 10.00
C ARG A 147 11.23 -9.19 8.50
N ALA A 148 10.01 -8.81 8.14
CA ALA A 148 9.62 -8.69 6.74
C ALA A 148 10.42 -7.58 6.04
N VAL A 149 10.57 -6.41 6.67
CA VAL A 149 11.42 -5.32 6.16
C VAL A 149 12.88 -5.78 6.01
N THR A 150 13.41 -6.55 6.99
CA THR A 150 14.77 -7.12 6.89
C THR A 150 14.92 -7.97 5.65
N LYS A 151 13.95 -8.85 5.34
CA LYS A 151 13.98 -9.66 4.12
C LYS A 151 13.95 -8.81 2.85
N GLY A 152 13.21 -7.70 2.84
CA GLY A 152 13.22 -6.74 1.73
C GLY A 152 14.60 -6.13 1.50
N ILE A 153 15.29 -5.73 2.57
CA ILE A 153 16.67 -5.21 2.48
C ILE A 153 17.65 -6.31 2.04
N GLU A 154 17.52 -7.51 2.56
CA GLU A 154 18.34 -8.65 2.13
C GLU A 154 18.14 -8.96 0.64
N LEU A 155 16.90 -8.92 0.16
CA LEU A 155 16.57 -9.06 -1.26
C LEU A 155 17.24 -7.96 -2.09
N LEU A 156 17.13 -6.68 -1.68
CA LEU A 156 17.79 -5.56 -2.35
C LEU A 156 19.31 -5.77 -2.44
N LEU A 157 19.95 -6.13 -1.34
CA LEU A 157 21.40 -6.34 -1.28
C LEU A 157 21.84 -7.55 -2.12
N SER A 158 20.98 -8.58 -2.23
CA SER A 158 21.28 -9.77 -3.06
C SER A 158 21.35 -9.46 -4.55
N LEU A 159 20.77 -8.35 -5.01
CA LEU A 159 20.86 -7.88 -6.40
C LEU A 159 22.27 -7.41 -6.78
N LYS A 160 23.11 -7.06 -5.80
CA LYS A 160 24.48 -6.55 -6.01
C LYS A 160 24.54 -5.42 -7.03
N ALA A 161 23.55 -4.51 -6.98
CA ALA A 161 23.51 -3.36 -7.87
C ALA A 161 24.74 -2.46 -7.68
N ASP A 162 25.21 -1.89 -8.78
CA ASP A 162 26.35 -0.98 -8.80
C ASP A 162 26.03 0.39 -8.20
N ILE A 163 24.76 0.83 -8.38
CA ILE A 163 24.21 2.06 -7.83
C ILE A 163 22.84 1.73 -7.22
N ILE A 164 22.49 2.44 -6.14
CA ILE A 164 21.13 2.37 -5.58
C ILE A 164 20.54 3.78 -5.57
N PHE A 165 19.31 3.91 -6.11
CA PHE A 165 18.51 5.13 -6.02
C PHE A 165 17.41 4.96 -4.98
N PHE A 166 17.29 5.96 -4.12
CA PHE A 166 16.15 6.13 -3.23
C PHE A 166 15.39 7.40 -3.63
N THR A 167 14.19 7.22 -4.17
CA THR A 167 13.44 8.30 -4.81
C THR A 167 12.39 8.96 -3.91
N GLY A 168 12.64 9.02 -2.60
CA GLY A 168 11.86 9.82 -1.65
C GLY A 168 10.81 9.06 -0.86
N ASP A 169 10.14 9.78 0.04
CA ASP A 169 9.15 9.30 0.99
C ASP A 169 9.71 8.23 1.94
N LEU A 170 10.71 8.64 2.73
CA LEU A 170 11.31 7.80 3.77
C LEU A 170 10.33 7.57 4.92
N VAL A 171 9.56 8.58 5.27
CA VAL A 171 8.61 8.59 6.39
C VAL A 171 7.20 8.92 5.93
N ASN A 172 6.19 8.68 6.78
CA ASN A 172 4.85 9.20 6.52
C ASN A 172 4.77 10.72 6.81
N ASP A 173 5.34 11.15 7.93
CA ASP A 173 5.30 12.53 8.38
C ASP A 173 6.48 12.91 9.28
N ARG A 174 7.01 11.96 10.10
CA ARG A 174 7.96 12.24 11.17
C ARG A 174 9.18 11.35 11.12
N ILE A 175 10.33 11.95 11.37
CA ILE A 175 11.60 11.21 11.42
C ILE A 175 11.64 10.16 12.53
N ASP A 176 10.88 10.32 13.60
CA ASP A 176 10.80 9.33 14.68
C ASP A 176 10.31 7.96 14.21
N GLU A 177 9.63 7.89 13.07
CA GLU A 177 9.19 6.66 12.42
C GLU A 177 10.36 5.77 11.99
N MET A 178 11.52 6.36 11.73
CA MET A 178 12.75 5.65 11.37
C MET A 178 13.50 5.03 12.56
N LYS A 179 13.13 5.34 13.80
CA LYS A 179 13.86 4.95 15.00
C LYS A 179 14.24 3.46 15.04
N ASP A 180 13.30 2.59 14.67
CA ASP A 180 13.50 1.15 14.73
C ASP A 180 14.07 0.54 13.44
N TYR A 181 14.18 1.33 12.38
CA TYR A 181 14.55 0.89 11.03
C TYR A 181 15.86 1.49 10.51
N GLN A 182 16.33 2.59 11.08
CA GLN A 182 17.52 3.31 10.63
C GLN A 182 18.73 2.39 10.48
N ASP A 183 19.02 1.54 11.49
CA ASP A 183 20.14 0.58 11.46
C ASP A 183 20.00 -0.44 10.33
N LEU A 184 18.77 -0.80 9.98
CA LEU A 184 18.49 -1.75 8.93
C LEU A 184 18.77 -1.12 7.56
N PHE A 185 18.23 0.08 7.30
CA PHE A 185 18.48 0.82 6.06
C PHE A 185 19.92 1.30 5.96
N SER A 186 20.63 1.49 7.07
CA SER A 186 22.05 1.77 7.08
C SER A 186 22.94 0.64 6.51
N LYS A 187 22.41 -0.56 6.30
CA LYS A 187 23.10 -1.66 5.62
C LYS A 187 23.10 -1.55 4.10
N VAL A 188 22.21 -0.75 3.55
CA VAL A 188 22.09 -0.56 2.09
C VAL A 188 23.31 0.17 1.59
N ARG A 189 24.06 -0.50 0.69
CA ARG A 189 25.31 0.00 0.11
C ARG A 189 25.42 -0.47 -1.33
N ALA A 190 26.10 0.33 -2.15
CA ALA A 190 26.45 -0.01 -3.52
C ALA A 190 27.86 0.51 -3.84
N PRO A 191 28.58 -0.13 -4.78
CA PRO A 191 29.96 0.24 -5.13
C PRO A 191 30.13 1.72 -5.52
N TYR A 192 29.18 2.26 -6.30
CA TYR A 192 29.23 3.67 -6.74
C TYR A 192 28.32 4.58 -5.89
N GLY A 193 27.72 4.05 -4.82
CA GLY A 193 26.96 4.84 -3.86
C GLY A 193 25.45 4.60 -3.87
N VAL A 194 24.84 5.19 -2.84
CA VAL A 194 23.37 5.26 -2.67
C VAL A 194 22.98 6.71 -2.76
N PHE A 195 22.26 7.09 -3.81
CA PHE A 195 21.79 8.45 -4.04
C PHE A 195 20.33 8.57 -3.66
N SER A 196 19.99 9.60 -2.92
CA SER A 196 18.64 9.79 -2.41
C SER A 196 18.11 11.18 -2.68
N ILE A 197 16.78 11.30 -2.71
CA ILE A 197 16.06 12.56 -2.73
C ILE A 197 14.94 12.54 -1.69
N LEU A 198 14.29 13.68 -1.47
CA LEU A 198 13.10 13.79 -0.63
C LEU A 198 11.83 13.67 -1.48
N GLY A 199 10.81 12.99 -0.93
CA GLY A 199 9.45 13.02 -1.44
C GLY A 199 8.57 14.01 -0.68
N ASN A 200 7.29 14.10 -1.04
CA ASN A 200 6.37 15.07 -0.44
C ASN A 200 6.07 14.80 1.03
N HIS A 201 6.07 13.55 1.48
CA HIS A 201 5.86 13.19 2.88
C HIS A 201 7.02 13.58 3.80
N ASP A 202 8.24 13.59 3.27
CA ASP A 202 9.45 13.90 4.04
C ASP A 202 9.46 15.33 4.61
N TYR A 203 8.69 16.24 4.02
CA TYR A 203 8.55 17.62 4.53
C TYR A 203 7.59 17.74 5.72
N GLY A 204 6.80 16.69 6.03
CA GLY A 204 5.85 16.66 7.14
C GLY A 204 4.71 17.66 6.98
N ASP A 205 4.21 17.86 5.75
CA ASP A 205 3.14 18.82 5.43
C ASP A 205 1.74 18.30 5.78
N TYR A 206 1.59 17.00 6.06
CA TYR A 206 0.28 16.36 6.22
C TYR A 206 -0.19 16.26 7.67
N ILE A 207 0.60 16.76 8.63
CA ILE A 207 0.24 16.78 10.05
C ILE A 207 0.36 18.19 10.64
N ASN A 208 -0.32 18.40 11.76
CA ASN A 208 -0.17 19.62 12.53
C ASN A 208 1.06 19.54 13.43
N TRP A 209 1.93 20.53 13.34
CA TRP A 209 3.12 20.68 14.18
C TRP A 209 2.87 21.64 15.31
N PRO A 210 3.46 21.41 16.50
CA PRO A 210 3.37 22.35 17.62
C PRO A 210 3.91 23.75 17.29
N SER A 211 4.87 23.84 16.37
CA SER A 211 5.42 25.10 15.86
C SER A 211 6.16 24.88 14.54
N ALA A 212 6.34 25.95 13.77
CA ALA A 212 7.16 25.93 12.55
C ALA A 212 8.62 25.47 12.86
N LYS A 213 9.16 25.85 14.02
CA LYS A 213 10.49 25.40 14.47
C LYS A 213 10.55 23.89 14.69
N ALA A 214 9.47 23.26 15.20
CA ALA A 214 9.40 21.81 15.38
C ALA A 214 9.41 21.08 14.04
N LYS A 215 8.63 21.57 13.04
CA LYS A 215 8.62 21.07 11.68
C LYS A 215 9.99 21.16 11.02
N LEU A 216 10.62 22.34 11.07
CA LEU A 216 11.96 22.54 10.51
C LEU A 216 12.99 21.59 11.15
N ARG A 217 12.95 21.43 12.49
CA ARG A 217 13.84 20.50 13.18
C ARG A 217 13.64 19.06 12.69
N ASN A 218 12.41 18.63 12.46
CA ASN A 218 12.10 17.31 11.93
C ASN A 218 12.77 17.11 10.57
N LEU A 219 12.58 18.04 9.64
CA LEU A 219 13.18 18.00 8.30
C LEU A 219 14.71 17.98 8.36
N GLU A 220 15.32 18.84 9.16
CA GLU A 220 16.78 18.86 9.33
C GLU A 220 17.33 17.57 9.96
N THR A 221 16.55 16.94 10.85
CA THR A 221 16.93 15.64 11.42
C THR A 221 16.80 14.54 10.36
N LEU A 222 15.76 14.57 9.53
CA LEU A 222 15.57 13.64 8.41
C LEU A 222 16.76 13.70 7.42
N LYS A 223 17.18 14.90 7.03
CA LYS A 223 18.38 15.09 6.18
C LYS A 223 19.65 14.49 6.82
N LYS A 224 19.81 14.64 8.13
CA LYS A 224 20.92 14.02 8.87
C LYS A 224 20.83 12.49 8.88
N VAL A 225 19.63 11.93 8.98
CA VAL A 225 19.42 10.48 8.95
C VAL A 225 19.84 9.88 7.63
N HIS A 226 19.56 10.51 6.48
CA HIS A 226 20.11 10.09 5.17
C HIS A 226 21.62 9.97 5.22
N LYS A 227 22.31 11.00 5.73
CA LYS A 227 23.77 11.00 5.88
C LYS A 227 24.26 9.89 6.83
N ILE A 228 23.57 9.66 7.97
CA ILE A 228 23.91 8.60 8.91
C ILE A 228 23.73 7.22 8.27
N MET A 229 22.68 7.03 7.48
CA MET A 229 22.47 5.81 6.70
C MET A 229 23.51 5.64 5.59
N GLY A 230 24.32 6.66 5.30
CA GLY A 230 25.35 6.66 4.24
C GLY A 230 24.76 6.90 2.86
N TYR A 231 23.60 7.54 2.78
CA TYR A 231 22.98 7.97 1.52
C TYR A 231 23.47 9.39 1.18
N ASP A 232 23.79 9.60 -0.07
CA ASP A 232 24.09 10.92 -0.63
C ASP A 232 22.76 11.58 -1.01
N LEU A 233 22.28 12.47 -0.16
CA LEU A 233 21.02 13.17 -0.34
C LEU A 233 21.21 14.37 -1.26
N LEU A 234 20.54 14.34 -2.40
CA LEU A 234 20.60 15.37 -3.42
C LEU A 234 19.40 16.34 -3.29
N LEU A 235 19.70 17.60 -3.03
CA LEU A 235 18.71 18.67 -2.86
C LEU A 235 18.93 19.76 -3.89
N ASN A 236 18.43 19.57 -5.11
CA ASN A 236 18.67 20.44 -6.28
C ASN A 236 20.15 20.51 -6.67
N GLU A 237 20.82 19.39 -6.68
CA GLU A 237 22.24 19.26 -6.96
C GLU A 237 22.54 17.96 -7.72
N HIS A 238 23.78 17.76 -8.13
CA HIS A 238 24.21 16.57 -8.87
C HIS A 238 25.48 15.95 -8.29
N ARG A 239 25.74 14.71 -8.74
CA ARG A 239 27.03 14.02 -8.59
C ARG A 239 27.49 13.49 -9.93
N LYS A 240 28.79 13.48 -10.13
CA LYS A 240 29.45 12.84 -11.30
C LYS A 240 29.92 11.46 -10.88
N ILE A 241 29.49 10.44 -11.60
CA ILE A 241 29.98 9.08 -11.42
C ILE A 241 31.04 8.84 -12.50
N LYS A 242 32.22 8.41 -12.07
CA LYS A 242 33.33 8.15 -12.95
C LYS A 242 33.68 6.67 -13.04
N ILE A 243 33.77 6.12 -14.24
CA ILE A 243 34.25 4.77 -14.52
C ILE A 243 35.33 4.87 -15.63
N GLY A 244 36.54 4.50 -15.28
CA GLY A 244 37.65 4.73 -16.18
C GLY A 244 37.89 6.22 -16.49
N ASN A 245 37.75 6.60 -17.74
CA ASN A 245 37.89 8.00 -18.20
C ASN A 245 36.53 8.67 -18.45
N ASP A 246 35.43 7.93 -18.37
CA ASP A 246 34.09 8.43 -18.67
C ASP A 246 33.36 8.85 -17.41
N GLU A 247 32.45 9.82 -17.57
CA GLU A 247 31.62 10.33 -16.49
C GLU A 247 30.17 10.44 -16.94
N ILE A 248 29.21 10.16 -16.01
CA ILE A 248 27.78 10.44 -16.17
C ILE A 248 27.27 11.28 -14.98
N GLY A 249 26.16 11.97 -15.17
CA GLY A 249 25.54 12.79 -14.13
C GLY A 249 24.37 12.08 -13.44
N ILE A 250 24.40 12.07 -12.10
CA ILE A 250 23.22 11.75 -11.26
C ILE A 250 22.72 13.06 -10.68
N LEU A 251 21.54 13.50 -11.11
CA LEU A 251 20.89 14.72 -10.66
C LEU A 251 19.80 14.38 -9.66
N GLY A 252 19.62 15.20 -8.63
CA GLY A 252 18.51 15.04 -7.70
C GLY A 252 17.82 16.38 -7.44
N THR A 253 16.51 16.38 -7.47
CA THR A 253 15.70 17.55 -7.12
C THR A 253 14.93 17.29 -5.84
N GLU A 254 14.69 18.38 -5.09
CA GLU A 254 13.67 18.38 -4.06
C GLU A 254 12.28 18.11 -4.68
N ASN A 255 11.28 17.85 -3.84
CA ASN A 255 9.94 17.52 -4.35
C ASN A 255 9.38 18.60 -5.29
N TRP A 256 8.85 18.14 -6.42
CA TRP A 256 8.13 18.96 -7.37
C TRP A 256 6.97 18.16 -7.97
N GLY A 257 5.75 18.63 -7.80
CA GLY A 257 4.55 18.01 -8.37
C GLY A 257 3.78 18.98 -9.26
N ALA A 258 3.20 18.48 -10.35
CA ALA A 258 2.43 19.30 -11.28
C ALA A 258 1.14 19.83 -10.65
N LEU A 259 0.52 19.08 -9.74
CA LEU A 259 -0.70 19.48 -9.05
C LEU A 259 -0.44 20.64 -8.10
N SER A 260 -1.40 21.56 -7.99
CA SER A 260 -1.25 22.81 -7.26
C SER A 260 -1.04 22.67 -5.76
N HIS A 261 -1.48 21.56 -5.16
CA HIS A 261 -1.37 21.30 -3.73
C HIS A 261 0.00 20.72 -3.31
N PHE A 262 0.84 20.31 -4.27
CA PHE A 262 2.20 19.85 -3.97
C PHE A 262 3.19 21.01 -3.99
N PRO A 263 4.11 21.06 -3.01
CA PRO A 263 5.19 22.04 -3.02
C PRO A 263 6.08 21.87 -4.25
N LYS A 264 6.56 22.98 -4.79
CA LYS A 264 7.46 23.03 -5.96
C LYS A 264 8.84 23.51 -5.53
N TYR A 265 9.51 22.74 -4.68
CA TYR A 265 10.86 23.03 -4.19
C TYR A 265 11.95 22.61 -5.19
N GLY A 266 11.63 21.69 -6.09
CA GLY A 266 12.57 21.15 -7.08
C GLY A 266 13.06 22.23 -8.06
N ARG A 267 14.38 22.34 -8.21
CA ARG A 267 15.10 23.29 -9.06
C ARG A 267 16.05 22.54 -9.98
N VAL A 268 15.52 22.08 -11.11
CA VAL A 268 16.29 21.34 -12.14
C VAL A 268 17.43 22.19 -12.69
N ASP A 269 17.21 23.51 -12.83
CA ASP A 269 18.21 24.47 -13.27
C ASP A 269 19.46 24.50 -12.37
N LEU A 270 19.29 24.28 -11.07
CA LEU A 270 20.42 24.18 -10.12
C LEU A 270 21.10 22.82 -10.22
N ALA A 271 20.33 21.74 -10.33
CA ALA A 271 20.86 20.39 -10.45
C ALA A 271 21.68 20.19 -11.74
N LEU A 272 21.30 20.87 -12.82
CA LEU A 272 22.00 20.79 -14.12
C LEU A 272 23.30 21.62 -14.20
N LYS A 273 23.44 22.63 -13.37
CA LYS A 273 24.58 23.56 -13.45
C LYS A 273 25.90 22.80 -13.25
N GLY A 274 26.77 22.82 -14.27
CA GLY A 274 28.08 22.12 -14.25
C GLY A 274 28.01 20.68 -14.74
N THR A 275 26.92 20.29 -15.42
CA THR A 275 26.78 18.99 -16.07
C THR A 275 26.74 19.08 -17.60
N GLU A 276 27.01 20.23 -18.16
CA GLU A 276 26.84 20.53 -19.57
C GLU A 276 27.58 19.54 -20.47
N GLU A 277 28.81 19.17 -20.09
CA GLU A 277 29.68 18.25 -20.85
C GLU A 277 29.40 16.75 -20.62
N LEU A 278 28.48 16.41 -19.70
CA LEU A 278 28.19 15.01 -19.41
C LEU A 278 27.31 14.40 -20.49
N PRO A 279 27.70 13.24 -21.04
CA PRO A 279 26.97 12.58 -22.14
C PRO A 279 25.62 12.01 -21.72
N VAL A 280 25.48 11.65 -20.45
CA VAL A 280 24.24 11.08 -19.88
C VAL A 280 23.93 11.74 -18.53
N LYS A 281 22.67 12.12 -18.35
CA LYS A 281 22.15 12.76 -17.14
C LYS A 281 20.91 12.01 -16.67
N LEU A 282 21.02 11.35 -15.51
CA LEU A 282 19.95 10.61 -14.86
C LEU A 282 19.37 11.47 -13.74
N LEU A 283 18.08 11.78 -13.79
CA LEU A 283 17.39 12.61 -12.81
C LEU A 283 16.62 11.77 -11.81
N LEU A 284 16.81 12.05 -10.53
CA LEU A 284 15.92 11.59 -9.46
C LEU A 284 14.93 12.73 -9.13
N SER A 285 13.65 12.44 -9.27
CA SER A 285 12.55 13.36 -8.90
C SER A 285 11.36 12.55 -8.44
N HIS A 286 10.85 12.83 -7.26
CA HIS A 286 9.87 11.98 -6.59
C HIS A 286 8.55 11.83 -7.35
N ASP A 287 7.94 12.94 -7.77
CA ASP A 287 6.64 12.93 -8.47
C ASP A 287 6.82 12.74 -9.98
N PRO A 288 6.26 11.67 -10.59
CA PRO A 288 6.41 11.40 -12.03
C PRO A 288 5.77 12.46 -12.93
N SER A 289 4.83 13.26 -12.42
CA SER A 289 4.22 14.35 -13.18
C SER A 289 5.23 15.45 -13.56
N HIS A 290 6.35 15.52 -12.86
CA HIS A 290 7.46 16.43 -13.15
C HIS A 290 8.00 16.23 -14.58
N TRP A 291 8.09 14.97 -15.03
CA TRP A 291 8.61 14.61 -16.34
C TRP A 291 7.88 15.32 -17.48
N GLN A 292 6.57 15.16 -17.54
CA GLN A 292 5.76 15.75 -18.62
C GLN A 292 5.57 17.24 -18.45
N ALA A 293 5.41 17.70 -17.21
CA ALA A 293 5.07 19.10 -16.96
C ALA A 293 6.24 20.07 -17.08
N GLN A 294 7.46 19.62 -16.79
CA GLN A 294 8.63 20.50 -16.77
C GLN A 294 9.85 19.93 -17.51
N ILE A 295 10.17 18.63 -17.36
CA ILE A 295 11.41 18.09 -17.90
C ILE A 295 11.38 18.05 -19.42
N ILE A 296 10.42 17.37 -20.03
CA ILE A 296 10.31 17.31 -21.50
C ILE A 296 10.30 18.68 -22.17
N PRO A 297 9.49 19.67 -21.72
CA PRO A 297 9.43 20.95 -22.42
C PRO A 297 10.64 21.86 -22.23
N ARG A 298 11.41 21.70 -21.15
CA ARG A 298 12.45 22.68 -20.77
C ARG A 298 13.87 22.13 -20.63
N TYR A 299 14.03 20.81 -20.35
CA TYR A 299 15.32 20.21 -19.96
C TYR A 299 15.57 18.92 -20.75
N ARG A 300 15.60 19.06 -22.07
CA ARG A 300 15.73 17.93 -23.02
C ARG A 300 17.09 17.21 -22.95
N GLU A 301 18.05 17.79 -22.28
CA GLU A 301 19.37 17.24 -22.00
C GLU A 301 19.35 16.18 -20.89
N ILE A 302 18.21 15.97 -20.22
CA ILE A 302 18.02 14.89 -19.25
C ILE A 302 17.54 13.64 -19.99
N ASP A 303 18.32 12.58 -19.91
CA ASP A 303 18.07 11.35 -20.68
C ASP A 303 17.00 10.48 -20.05
N MET A 304 16.90 10.49 -18.70
CA MET A 304 15.94 9.65 -17.95
C MET A 304 15.63 10.23 -16.59
N MET A 305 14.42 9.94 -16.10
CA MET A 305 13.99 10.28 -14.75
C MET A 305 13.53 9.04 -13.97
N PHE A 306 13.97 8.93 -12.74
CA PHE A 306 13.56 7.93 -11.76
C PHE A 306 12.64 8.57 -10.74
N SER A 307 11.46 7.97 -10.54
CA SER A 307 10.41 8.52 -9.69
C SER A 307 9.82 7.48 -8.75
N GLY A 308 9.16 7.96 -7.70
CA GLY A 308 8.30 7.20 -6.79
C GLY A 308 6.86 7.70 -6.84
N HIS A 309 6.26 7.93 -5.65
CA HIS A 309 4.99 8.63 -5.43
C HIS A 309 3.72 7.86 -5.82
N THR A 310 3.74 7.03 -6.84
CA THR A 310 2.58 6.25 -7.30
C THR A 310 2.66 4.84 -6.75
N HIS A 311 1.92 4.58 -5.68
CA HIS A 311 1.82 3.28 -5.03
C HIS A 311 0.99 2.28 -5.83
#